data_7086ea5bdfb298d8828af5d320b7bef3
#
_entry.id   7086ea5bdfb298d8828af5d320b7bef3
#
_cell.length_a   1.000
_cell.length_b   1.000
_cell.length_c   1.000
_cell.angle_alpha   90.00
_cell.angle_beta   90.00
_cell.angle_gamma   90.00
#
_symmetry.space_group_name_H-M   'P 1'
#
loop_
_entity.id
_entity.type
_entity.pdbx_description
1 polymer ?
#
loop_
_entity_poly.entity_id
_entity_poly.type
_entity_poly.pdbx_seq_one_letter_code
_entity_poly.pdbx_strand_id
1 'polypeptide(L)'
;MIRNDALPNKFTLYCRRFFYFLKNERFNKKFNYDWNKTLTRFDIINQIIKTKKFKSYLEIGCQSDVNFSKILIDNKVGVDPQTGGTIRMTSDDFFLQNKDTYDLIFIDGLHIHEQVLKDIDNSLNVLNDGGVILLHDCLPAKIWHQTIPQTHSSWNGDVWKSI
;
A
#
# COMPACT_ATOMS: atom_id res chain seq x y z
N MET A 1 -10.86 0.10 12.40
CA MET A 1 -11.26 1.48 12.75
C MET A 1 -11.39 2.26 11.45
N ILE A 2 -12.60 2.54 10.99
CA ILE A 2 -12.85 3.20 9.71
C ILE A 2 -12.36 4.64 9.82
N ARG A 3 -11.43 5.03 8.96
CA ARG A 3 -11.03 6.44 8.85
C ARG A 3 -12.17 7.26 8.27
N ASN A 4 -12.93 7.91 9.14
CA ASN A 4 -13.86 8.99 8.76
C ASN A 4 -13.23 10.38 8.96
N ASP A 5 -11.90 10.46 9.02
CA ASP A 5 -11.26 11.76 9.13
C ASP A 5 -11.27 12.43 7.77
N ALA A 6 -12.30 13.26 7.54
CA ALA A 6 -12.31 14.13 6.38
C ALA A 6 -10.99 14.89 6.31
N LEU A 7 -10.40 14.98 5.11
CA LEU A 7 -9.18 15.77 4.90
C LEU A 7 -9.36 17.15 5.53
N PRO A 8 -8.35 17.67 6.26
CA PRO A 8 -8.41 19.03 6.80
C PRO A 8 -8.77 20.01 5.70
N ASN A 9 -9.45 21.11 6.05
CA ASN A 9 -9.79 22.12 5.08
C ASN A 9 -8.56 22.65 4.34
N LYS A 10 -8.75 23.20 3.14
CA LYS A 10 -7.65 23.66 2.26
C LYS A 10 -6.71 24.63 2.96
N PHE A 11 -7.22 25.51 3.81
CA PHE A 11 -6.40 26.47 4.55
C PHE A 11 -5.47 25.77 5.56
N THR A 12 -5.99 24.84 6.35
CA THR A 12 -5.19 24.04 7.30
C THR A 12 -4.12 23.24 6.59
N LEU A 13 -4.45 22.64 5.43
CA LEU A 13 -3.47 21.93 4.60
C LEU A 13 -2.37 22.88 4.11
N TYR A 14 -2.74 24.08 3.66
CA TYR A 14 -1.79 25.08 3.19
C TYR A 14 -0.84 25.52 4.30
N CYS A 15 -1.35 25.84 5.49
CA CYS A 15 -0.52 26.22 6.64
C CYS A 15 0.45 25.12 7.05
N ARG A 16 0.00 23.87 7.09
CA ARG A 16 0.85 22.72 7.40
C ARG A 16 1.96 22.51 6.36
N ARG A 17 1.62 22.59 5.06
CA ARG A 17 2.60 22.50 3.97
C ARG A 17 3.65 23.59 4.05
N PHE A 18 3.22 24.85 4.30
CA PHE A 18 4.13 25.99 4.46
C PHE A 18 5.08 25.78 5.64
N PHE A 19 4.59 25.25 6.77
CA PHE A 19 5.41 24.94 7.92
C PHE A 19 6.47 23.87 7.62
N TYR A 20 6.10 22.80 6.92
CA TYR A 20 7.05 21.76 6.51
C TYR A 20 8.05 22.27 5.48
N PHE A 21 7.60 23.11 4.54
CA PHE A 21 8.49 23.78 3.59
C PHE A 21 9.57 24.62 4.31
N LEU A 22 9.18 25.42 5.29
CA LEU A 22 10.11 26.21 6.07
C LEU A 22 11.11 25.36 6.86
N LYS A 23 10.65 24.22 7.39
CA LYS A 23 11.51 23.33 8.18
C LYS A 23 12.51 22.54 7.36
N ASN A 24 12.06 21.86 6.30
CA ASN A 24 12.87 20.81 5.68
C ASN A 24 12.80 20.71 4.16
N GLU A 25 11.80 21.30 3.49
CA GLU A 25 11.54 21.03 2.08
C GLU A 25 12.13 22.05 1.09
N ARG A 26 12.50 23.24 1.56
CA ARG A 26 12.96 24.35 0.71
C ARG A 26 14.26 24.06 -0.06
N PHE A 27 15.06 23.09 0.40
CA PHE A 27 16.35 22.72 -0.20
C PHE A 27 16.33 21.38 -0.92
N ASN A 28 15.18 20.73 -1.00
CA ASN A 28 15.08 19.42 -1.64
C ASN A 28 15.28 19.56 -3.16
N LYS A 29 16.15 18.72 -3.70
CA LYS A 29 16.30 18.57 -5.14
C LYS A 29 14.99 17.99 -5.71
N LYS A 30 14.45 18.65 -6.75
CA LYS A 30 13.34 18.08 -7.52
C LYS A 30 13.91 17.02 -8.46
N PHE A 31 13.44 15.80 -8.33
CA PHE A 31 13.68 14.77 -9.30
C PHE A 31 12.52 14.79 -10.32
N ASN A 32 12.84 15.06 -11.58
CA ASN A 32 11.87 14.89 -12.67
C ASN A 32 11.81 13.41 -13.01
N TYR A 33 10.74 12.76 -12.59
CA TYR A 33 10.48 11.36 -12.90
C TYR A 33 9.47 11.30 -14.04
N ASP A 34 9.81 10.64 -15.13
CA ASP A 34 8.88 10.40 -16.23
C ASP A 34 8.08 9.11 -15.95
N TRP A 35 6.97 9.28 -15.27
CA TRP A 35 6.10 8.17 -14.88
C TRP A 35 5.53 7.38 -16.08
N ASN A 36 5.52 7.98 -17.28
CA ASN A 36 5.06 7.28 -18.49
C ASN A 36 6.07 6.25 -19.01
N LYS A 37 7.31 6.33 -18.57
CA LYS A 37 8.40 5.41 -18.94
C LYS A 37 8.72 4.39 -17.85
N THR A 38 8.02 4.42 -16.72
CA THR A 38 8.25 3.50 -15.62
C THR A 38 7.23 2.36 -15.64
N LEU A 39 7.65 1.19 -15.18
CA LEU A 39 6.75 0.09 -14.92
C LEU A 39 5.77 0.48 -13.83
N THR A 40 4.51 0.14 -14.02
CA THR A 40 3.49 0.29 -12.98
C THR A 40 3.63 -0.82 -11.93
N ARG A 41 2.98 -0.66 -10.78
CA ARG A 41 2.99 -1.70 -9.74
C ARG A 41 2.45 -3.04 -10.25
N PHE A 42 1.39 -3.06 -11.04
CA PHE A 42 0.85 -4.30 -11.60
C PHE A 42 1.79 -4.90 -12.68
N ASP A 43 2.56 -4.11 -13.42
CA ASP A 43 3.56 -4.64 -14.35
C ASP A 43 4.67 -5.38 -13.60
N ILE A 44 5.16 -4.78 -12.50
CA ILE A 44 6.18 -5.40 -11.64
C ILE A 44 5.66 -6.70 -11.03
N ILE A 45 4.45 -6.67 -10.46
CA ILE A 45 3.81 -7.85 -9.86
C ILE A 45 3.65 -8.97 -10.91
N ASN A 46 3.10 -8.66 -12.08
CA ASN A 46 2.92 -9.64 -13.16
C ASN A 46 4.25 -10.20 -13.66
N GLN A 47 5.29 -9.37 -13.73
CA GLN A 47 6.63 -9.85 -14.11
C GLN A 47 7.20 -10.82 -13.09
N ILE A 48 7.03 -10.55 -11.78
CA ILE A 48 7.45 -11.46 -10.70
C ILE A 48 6.68 -12.77 -10.79
N ILE A 49 5.34 -12.72 -10.90
CA ILE A 49 4.47 -13.89 -11.04
C ILE A 49 4.95 -14.77 -12.21
N LYS A 50 5.18 -14.16 -13.36
CA LYS A 50 5.63 -14.86 -14.57
C LYS A 50 7.02 -15.48 -14.38
N THR A 51 7.97 -14.72 -13.85
CA THR A 51 9.38 -15.14 -13.70
C THR A 51 9.53 -16.26 -12.68
N LYS A 52 8.83 -16.13 -11.56
CA LYS A 52 8.83 -17.11 -10.46
C LYS A 52 7.86 -18.27 -10.70
N LYS A 53 6.98 -18.18 -11.71
CA LYS A 53 5.91 -19.14 -12.00
C LYS A 53 4.95 -19.32 -10.82
N PHE A 54 4.67 -18.23 -10.11
CA PHE A 54 3.74 -18.20 -9.00
C PHE A 54 2.32 -18.58 -9.41
N LYS A 55 1.55 -19.18 -8.48
CA LYS A 55 0.21 -19.73 -8.73
C LYS A 55 -0.87 -19.09 -7.89
N SER A 56 -0.49 -18.35 -6.84
CA SER A 56 -1.45 -17.71 -5.93
C SER A 56 -1.00 -16.29 -5.55
N TYR A 57 -1.99 -15.38 -5.40
CA TYR A 57 -1.78 -13.98 -5.11
C TYR A 57 -2.77 -13.47 -4.07
N LEU A 58 -2.27 -12.70 -3.12
CA LEU A 58 -3.07 -11.98 -2.13
C LEU A 58 -2.79 -10.49 -2.22
N GLU A 59 -3.84 -9.66 -2.22
CA GLU A 59 -3.76 -8.21 -2.12
C GLU A 59 -4.51 -7.71 -0.90
N ILE A 60 -3.81 -7.01 -0.01
CA ILE A 60 -4.39 -6.32 1.14
C ILE A 60 -4.53 -4.85 0.78
N GLY A 61 -5.77 -4.34 0.71
CA GLY A 61 -6.08 -2.98 0.30
C GLY A 61 -6.27 -2.84 -1.21
N CYS A 62 -7.42 -3.25 -1.72
CA CYS A 62 -7.74 -3.23 -3.16
C CYS A 62 -8.36 -1.90 -3.62
N GLN A 63 -9.04 -1.19 -2.71
CA GLN A 63 -9.72 0.06 -3.00
C GLN A 63 -10.60 -0.03 -4.27
N SER A 64 -10.26 0.69 -5.34
CA SER A 64 -11.01 0.73 -6.61
C SER A 64 -10.58 -0.35 -7.63
N ASP A 65 -9.87 -1.38 -7.21
CA ASP A 65 -9.35 -2.48 -8.05
C ASP A 65 -8.38 -2.07 -9.17
N VAL A 66 -7.83 -0.87 -9.13
CA VAL A 66 -6.91 -0.40 -10.18
C VAL A 66 -5.70 -1.32 -10.33
N ASN A 67 -5.21 -1.88 -9.23
CA ASN A 67 -4.12 -2.86 -9.23
C ASN A 67 -4.67 -4.28 -9.38
N PHE A 68 -5.56 -4.69 -8.48
CA PHE A 68 -6.08 -6.06 -8.38
C PHE A 68 -6.66 -6.57 -9.70
N SER A 69 -7.43 -5.74 -10.43
CA SER A 69 -8.02 -6.12 -11.72
C SER A 69 -6.97 -6.42 -12.81
N LYS A 70 -5.77 -5.86 -12.70
CA LYS A 70 -4.68 -6.00 -13.69
C LYS A 70 -3.72 -7.15 -13.41
N ILE A 71 -3.88 -7.83 -12.29
CA ILE A 71 -3.03 -8.98 -11.94
C ILE A 71 -3.46 -10.20 -12.74
N LEU A 72 -2.50 -10.74 -13.51
CA LEU A 72 -2.70 -11.83 -14.48
C LEU A 72 -2.42 -13.20 -13.83
N ILE A 73 -3.28 -13.60 -12.92
CA ILE A 73 -3.26 -14.89 -12.26
C ILE A 73 -4.70 -15.27 -11.89
N ASP A 74 -5.09 -16.54 -12.06
CA ASP A 74 -6.46 -16.99 -11.81
C ASP A 74 -6.76 -17.12 -10.32
N ASN A 75 -5.84 -17.71 -9.56
CA ASN A 75 -5.98 -17.86 -8.11
C ASN A 75 -5.50 -16.60 -7.40
N LYS A 76 -6.41 -15.63 -7.25
CA LYS A 76 -6.13 -14.37 -6.54
C LYS A 76 -7.23 -14.00 -5.58
N VAL A 77 -6.81 -13.52 -4.42
CA VAL A 77 -7.67 -13.00 -3.35
C VAL A 77 -7.32 -11.54 -3.11
N GLY A 78 -8.35 -10.70 -3.06
CA GLY A 78 -8.22 -9.29 -2.71
C GLY A 78 -9.07 -8.99 -1.48
N VAL A 79 -8.48 -8.35 -0.48
CA VAL A 79 -9.11 -8.03 0.80
C VAL A 79 -9.18 -6.52 0.99
N ASP A 80 -10.39 -5.99 1.14
CA ASP A 80 -10.61 -4.58 1.42
C ASP A 80 -11.89 -4.39 2.24
N PRO A 81 -11.89 -3.59 3.32
CA PRO A 81 -13.08 -3.42 4.16
C PRO A 81 -14.17 -2.56 3.52
N GLN A 82 -13.85 -1.78 2.49
CA GLN A 82 -14.77 -0.80 1.89
C GLN A 82 -15.18 -1.15 0.46
N THR A 83 -14.20 -1.32 -0.43
CA THR A 83 -14.46 -1.47 -1.88
C THR A 83 -13.41 -2.37 -2.51
N GLY A 84 -13.71 -2.89 -3.73
CA GLY A 84 -12.78 -3.72 -4.48
C GLY A 84 -12.47 -5.07 -3.84
N GLY A 85 -11.60 -5.83 -4.47
CA GLY A 85 -11.23 -7.18 -4.03
C GLY A 85 -12.36 -8.19 -4.11
N THR A 86 -12.09 -9.36 -3.56
CA THR A 86 -13.02 -10.49 -3.52
C THR A 86 -13.63 -10.72 -2.14
N ILE A 87 -13.00 -10.19 -1.09
CA ILE A 87 -13.39 -10.37 0.31
C ILE A 87 -13.57 -9.01 1.00
N ARG A 88 -14.76 -8.81 1.61
CA ARG A 88 -15.15 -7.55 2.25
C ARG A 88 -14.96 -7.62 3.77
N MET A 89 -13.71 -7.44 4.24
CA MET A 89 -13.36 -7.40 5.66
C MET A 89 -12.03 -6.68 5.89
N THR A 90 -11.67 -6.45 7.15
CA THR A 90 -10.35 -5.94 7.51
C THR A 90 -9.27 -7.01 7.26
N SER A 91 -8.01 -6.60 7.13
CA SER A 91 -6.89 -7.55 7.05
C SER A 91 -6.79 -8.40 8.32
N ASP A 92 -7.00 -7.80 9.49
CA ASP A 92 -6.98 -8.53 10.78
C ASP A 92 -8.03 -9.67 10.77
N ASP A 93 -9.29 -9.38 10.39
CA ASP A 93 -10.36 -10.38 10.33
C ASP A 93 -10.09 -11.44 9.27
N PHE A 94 -9.52 -11.05 8.14
CA PHE A 94 -9.15 -11.96 7.07
C PHE A 94 -8.09 -12.96 7.55
N PHE A 95 -6.99 -12.50 8.11
CA PHE A 95 -5.91 -13.39 8.54
C PHE A 95 -6.34 -14.34 9.67
N LEU A 96 -7.28 -13.92 10.54
CA LEU A 96 -7.87 -14.82 11.56
C LEU A 96 -8.65 -15.99 10.98
N GLN A 97 -9.27 -15.84 9.80
CA GLN A 97 -10.14 -16.83 9.17
C GLN A 97 -9.45 -17.57 8.02
N ASN A 98 -8.40 -17.00 7.45
CA ASN A 98 -7.70 -17.52 6.28
C ASN A 98 -6.99 -18.85 6.62
N LYS A 99 -7.13 -19.82 5.70
CA LYS A 99 -6.47 -21.12 5.77
C LYS A 99 -5.59 -21.40 4.55
N ASP A 100 -5.62 -20.51 3.59
CA ASP A 100 -4.85 -20.62 2.34
C ASP A 100 -3.47 -19.99 2.48
N THR A 101 -2.56 -20.39 1.60
CA THR A 101 -1.22 -19.83 1.48
C THR A 101 -1.00 -19.23 0.10
N TYR A 102 -0.08 -18.27 0.00
CA TYR A 102 0.12 -17.46 -1.19
C TYR A 102 1.59 -17.40 -1.59
N ASP A 103 1.83 -17.35 -2.91
CA ASP A 103 3.18 -17.21 -3.47
C ASP A 103 3.62 -15.75 -3.51
N LEU A 104 2.67 -14.84 -3.74
CA LEU A 104 2.93 -13.41 -3.74
C LEU A 104 1.85 -12.68 -2.95
N ILE A 105 2.27 -11.85 -2.01
CA ILE A 105 1.38 -11.00 -1.20
C ILE A 105 1.76 -9.54 -1.44
N PHE A 106 0.78 -8.72 -1.78
CA PHE A 106 0.94 -7.28 -1.95
C PHE A 106 0.17 -6.53 -0.87
N ILE A 107 0.85 -5.67 -0.11
CA ILE A 107 0.28 -4.91 1.00
C ILE A 107 0.21 -3.44 0.62
N ASP A 108 -1.01 -2.93 0.42
CA ASP A 108 -1.35 -1.54 0.11
C ASP A 108 -2.60 -1.12 0.91
N GLY A 109 -2.68 -1.57 2.17
CA GLY A 109 -3.85 -1.40 3.03
C GLY A 109 -3.86 -0.07 3.78
N LEU A 110 -4.00 -0.11 5.10
CA LEU A 110 -3.98 1.08 5.94
C LEU A 110 -2.54 1.59 6.10
N HIS A 111 -2.30 2.83 5.66
CA HIS A 111 -0.97 3.45 5.66
C HIS A 111 -0.53 3.92 7.06
N ILE A 112 -0.68 3.08 8.07
CA ILE A 112 -0.22 3.27 9.44
C ILE A 112 0.76 2.16 9.78
N HIS A 113 1.95 2.56 10.22
CA HIS A 113 3.06 1.68 10.54
C HIS A 113 2.67 0.45 11.38
N GLU A 114 1.92 0.64 12.47
CA GLU A 114 1.54 -0.47 13.36
C GLU A 114 0.63 -1.50 12.65
N GLN A 115 -0.26 -1.05 11.73
CA GLN A 115 -1.09 -1.97 10.96
C GLN A 115 -0.27 -2.68 9.88
N VAL A 116 0.62 -1.94 9.22
CA VAL A 116 1.49 -2.54 8.18
C VAL A 116 2.39 -3.63 8.78
N LEU A 117 2.94 -3.41 9.98
CA LEU A 117 3.71 -4.45 10.67
C LEU A 117 2.88 -5.71 10.95
N LYS A 118 1.64 -5.56 11.43
CA LYS A 118 0.74 -6.71 11.62
C LYS A 118 0.44 -7.43 10.30
N ASP A 119 0.20 -6.67 9.24
CA ASP A 119 -0.07 -7.25 7.93
C ASP A 119 1.16 -8.01 7.39
N ILE A 120 2.38 -7.52 7.65
CA ILE A 120 3.63 -8.22 7.32
C ILE A 120 3.75 -9.51 8.13
N ASP A 121 3.62 -9.44 9.47
CA ASP A 121 3.73 -10.60 10.35
C ASP A 121 2.71 -11.69 9.99
N ASN A 122 1.46 -11.31 9.76
CA ASN A 122 0.41 -12.22 9.33
C ASN A 122 0.70 -12.80 7.94
N SER A 123 1.20 -11.98 7.02
CA SER A 123 1.57 -12.42 5.67
C SER A 123 2.69 -13.46 5.68
N LEU A 124 3.68 -13.30 6.56
CA LEU A 124 4.77 -14.29 6.71
C LEU A 124 4.24 -15.67 7.11
N ASN A 125 3.16 -15.73 7.92
CA ASN A 125 2.55 -17.00 8.36
C ASN A 125 1.79 -17.72 7.25
N VAL A 126 1.41 -17.01 6.18
CA VAL A 126 0.64 -17.56 5.04
C VAL A 126 1.41 -17.48 3.72
N LEU A 127 2.68 -17.16 3.78
CA LEU A 127 3.56 -17.11 2.61
C LEU A 127 4.11 -18.51 2.31
N ASN A 128 3.99 -18.95 1.07
CA ASN A 128 4.62 -20.19 0.61
C ASN A 128 6.14 -20.08 0.59
N ASP A 129 6.83 -21.22 0.71
CA ASP A 129 8.29 -21.28 0.60
C ASP A 129 8.78 -20.69 -0.72
N GLY A 130 9.70 -19.73 -0.64
CA GLY A 130 10.23 -18.98 -1.80
C GLY A 130 9.27 -17.93 -2.34
N GLY A 131 8.17 -17.66 -1.64
CA GLY A 131 7.22 -16.59 -1.93
C GLY A 131 7.80 -15.19 -1.71
N VAL A 132 7.02 -14.17 -2.08
CA VAL A 132 7.45 -12.76 -2.04
C VAL A 132 6.35 -11.90 -1.41
N ILE A 133 6.73 -11.00 -0.50
CA ILE A 133 5.88 -9.93 0.00
C ILE A 133 6.35 -8.62 -0.62
N LEU A 134 5.41 -7.84 -1.18
CA LEU A 134 5.65 -6.50 -1.70
C LEU A 134 4.89 -5.49 -0.89
N LEU A 135 5.56 -4.41 -0.53
CA LEU A 135 4.98 -3.29 0.22
C LEU A 135 4.87 -2.07 -0.66
N HIS A 136 3.73 -1.40 -0.60
CA HIS A 136 3.51 -0.12 -1.27
C HIS A 136 3.81 1.06 -0.33
N ASP A 137 3.97 2.26 -0.91
CA ASP A 137 4.11 3.54 -0.20
C ASP A 137 5.28 3.67 0.81
N CYS A 138 6.34 2.87 0.61
CA CYS A 138 7.52 2.87 1.49
C CYS A 138 8.46 4.07 1.29
N LEU A 139 8.32 4.84 0.20
CA LEU A 139 9.19 5.98 -0.13
C LEU A 139 8.39 7.29 -0.30
N PRO A 140 8.00 7.95 0.79
CA PRO A 140 7.29 9.22 0.70
C PRO A 140 8.19 10.30 0.08
N ALA A 141 7.75 10.91 -1.03
CA ALA A 141 8.50 11.95 -1.74
C ALA A 141 8.58 13.28 -0.98
N LYS A 142 7.70 13.49 0.00
CA LYS A 142 7.55 14.72 0.77
C LYS A 142 7.21 14.42 2.24
N ILE A 143 7.63 15.32 3.15
CA ILE A 143 7.31 15.17 4.57
C ILE A 143 5.81 15.08 4.81
N TRP A 144 4.98 15.87 4.14
CA TRP A 144 3.52 15.83 4.33
C TRP A 144 2.83 14.60 3.74
N HIS A 145 3.52 13.80 2.90
CA HIS A 145 3.01 12.51 2.46
C HIS A 145 3.03 11.46 3.58
N GLN A 146 3.90 11.63 4.58
CA GLN A 146 4.08 10.66 5.68
C GLN A 146 3.48 11.10 7.01
N THR A 147 2.73 12.21 7.05
CA THR A 147 2.16 12.71 8.30
C THR A 147 0.97 11.90 8.78
N ILE A 148 0.87 11.70 10.10
CA ILE A 148 -0.31 11.17 10.75
C ILE A 148 -0.86 12.24 11.71
N PRO A 149 -2.14 12.62 11.58
CA PRO A 149 -3.11 12.20 10.57
C PRO A 149 -2.78 12.68 9.15
N GLN A 150 -3.47 12.14 8.16
CA GLN A 150 -3.34 12.51 6.75
C GLN A 150 -3.51 14.03 6.53
N THR A 151 -2.57 14.64 5.80
CA THR A 151 -2.61 16.09 5.49
C THR A 151 -2.63 16.40 4.00
N HIS A 152 -2.56 15.39 3.15
CA HIS A 152 -2.46 15.54 1.70
C HIS A 152 -3.23 14.41 0.99
N SER A 153 -3.71 14.68 -0.22
CA SER A 153 -4.36 13.66 -1.07
C SER A 153 -3.41 12.53 -1.48
N SER A 154 -2.17 12.86 -1.83
CA SER A 154 -1.09 11.89 -2.00
C SER A 154 -0.50 11.59 -0.63
N TRP A 155 -0.92 10.50 -0.02
CA TRP A 155 -0.54 10.18 1.34
C TRP A 155 -0.05 8.74 1.46
N ASN A 156 1.20 8.60 1.87
CA ASN A 156 1.87 7.32 2.08
C ASN A 156 1.77 6.87 3.55
N GLY A 157 1.35 7.77 4.46
CA GLY A 157 1.40 7.48 5.89
C GLY A 157 2.83 7.27 6.37
N ASP A 158 2.99 6.53 7.44
CA ASP A 158 4.31 6.21 7.99
C ASP A 158 4.75 4.76 7.73
N VAL A 159 4.30 4.19 6.60
CA VAL A 159 4.63 2.82 6.13
C VAL A 159 6.13 2.56 6.12
N TRP A 160 6.94 3.55 5.73
CA TRP A 160 8.40 3.44 5.67
C TRP A 160 9.07 3.00 6.99
N LYS A 161 8.39 3.13 8.13
CA LYS A 161 8.90 2.66 9.42
C LYS A 161 8.80 1.15 9.60
N SER A 162 8.09 0.47 8.68
CA SER A 162 7.87 -0.99 8.72
C SER A 162 8.90 -1.80 7.95
N ILE A 163 9.92 -1.13 7.36
CA ILE A 163 10.99 -1.72 6.57
C ILE A 163 12.37 -1.47 7.15
#